data_7f327e52106e8239cf9e774c3ec7b62d
#
_entry.id   7f327e52106e8239cf9e774c3ec7b62d
#
_cell.length_a   1.000
_cell.length_b   1.000
_cell.length_c   1.000
_cell.angle_alpha   90.00
_cell.angle_beta   90.00
_cell.angle_gamma   90.00
#
_symmetry.space_group_name_H-M   'P 1'
#
loop_
_entity.id
_entity.type
_entity.pdbx_description
1 polymer ?
#
loop_
_entity_poly.entity_id
_entity_poly.type
_entity_poly.pdbx_seq_one_letter_code
_entity_poly.pdbx_strand_id
1 'polypeptide(L)'
;MKIVIVTGGFDPLHSGHIEYFKSAKELGDYLVVGLNSDDWLTRKKGRPFMPYDERKAIVSELAVVDEIVTFNDNDDSSCDAIRQTKLKWPNEQIIFANGGDRTKDNIPEMIFDDVDFVFGVGGQNKKNSSSWILDNWKTEKTTRDWGWYRVLDHQPQNKFKVKELVIEPGKSLSDQRHFKRSEHWYVLKGTVRMATEYEGRHEERYLDALSRGYDISVGTWHKASNPSQTEYSHILEVQYGEACVEEDIERR
;
A
#
# COMPACT_ATOMS: atom_id res chain seq x y z
N MET A 1 -15.85 0.72 36.21
CA MET A 1 -15.33 -0.11 35.09
C MET A 1 -14.41 0.77 34.24
N LYS A 2 -13.39 0.18 33.59
CA LYS A 2 -12.56 0.91 32.63
C LYS A 2 -13.00 0.56 31.22
N ILE A 3 -13.46 1.56 30.48
CA ILE A 3 -13.88 1.42 29.08
C ILE A 3 -12.73 1.85 28.18
N VAL A 4 -12.23 0.96 27.35
CA VAL A 4 -11.17 1.25 26.38
C VAL A 4 -11.79 1.48 25.02
N ILE A 5 -11.41 2.57 24.36
CA ILE A 5 -11.85 2.89 22.99
C ILE A 5 -10.65 2.79 22.07
N VAL A 6 -10.83 2.12 20.95
CA VAL A 6 -9.93 2.14 19.80
C VAL A 6 -10.70 2.53 18.56
N THR A 7 -10.09 3.25 17.62
CA THR A 7 -10.75 3.65 16.37
C THR A 7 -9.88 3.37 15.15
N GLY A 8 -10.53 3.15 14.02
CA GLY A 8 -9.83 2.92 12.75
C GLY A 8 -10.73 2.42 11.63
N GLY A 9 -10.19 2.41 10.41
CA GLY A 9 -10.90 1.88 9.25
C GLY A 9 -10.96 0.36 9.23
N PHE A 10 -9.92 -0.32 9.73
CA PHE A 10 -9.79 -1.80 9.77
C PHE A 10 -10.13 -2.46 8.43
N ASP A 11 -9.56 -1.93 7.35
CA ASP A 11 -9.93 -2.23 5.97
C ASP A 11 -8.73 -2.51 5.06
N PRO A 12 -8.42 -3.81 4.76
CA PRO A 12 -8.95 -5.01 5.43
C PRO A 12 -8.41 -5.18 6.84
N LEU A 13 -9.13 -5.97 7.64
CA LEU A 13 -8.65 -6.43 8.94
C LEU A 13 -7.43 -7.34 8.75
N HIS A 14 -6.42 -7.23 9.62
CA HIS A 14 -5.20 -8.03 9.57
C HIS A 14 -4.62 -8.31 10.97
N SER A 15 -3.61 -9.17 11.05
CA SER A 15 -3.00 -9.60 12.32
C SER A 15 -2.54 -8.44 13.21
N GLY A 16 -2.04 -7.35 12.65
CA GLY A 16 -1.65 -6.15 13.40
C GLY A 16 -2.84 -5.46 14.10
N HIS A 17 -4.04 -5.49 13.50
CA HIS A 17 -5.25 -4.99 14.15
C HIS A 17 -5.70 -5.91 15.29
N ILE A 18 -5.57 -7.23 15.11
CA ILE A 18 -5.88 -8.21 16.18
C ILE A 18 -4.97 -7.99 17.39
N GLU A 19 -3.68 -7.79 17.16
CA GLU A 19 -2.71 -7.49 18.23
C GLU A 19 -3.05 -6.17 18.94
N TYR A 20 -3.40 -5.15 18.16
CA TYR A 20 -3.87 -3.86 18.69
C TYR A 20 -5.10 -4.00 19.59
N PHE A 21 -6.11 -4.76 19.16
CA PHE A 21 -7.32 -5.00 19.96
C PHE A 21 -7.00 -5.77 21.25
N LYS A 22 -6.16 -6.81 21.19
CA LYS A 22 -5.73 -7.56 22.37
C LYS A 22 -5.02 -6.67 23.37
N SER A 23 -4.02 -5.92 22.91
CA SER A 23 -3.27 -5.02 23.78
C SER A 23 -4.15 -3.87 24.34
N ALA A 24 -5.11 -3.39 23.57
CA ALA A 24 -6.08 -2.40 24.06
C ALA A 24 -7.00 -3.00 25.14
N LYS A 25 -7.48 -4.22 24.95
CA LYS A 25 -8.33 -4.92 25.94
C LYS A 25 -7.62 -5.10 27.29
N GLU A 26 -6.30 -5.29 27.30
CA GLU A 26 -5.51 -5.42 28.54
C GLU A 26 -5.46 -4.14 29.38
N LEU A 27 -5.83 -2.99 28.80
CA LEU A 27 -5.86 -1.68 29.51
C LEU A 27 -7.12 -1.50 30.36
N GLY A 28 -8.16 -2.30 30.14
CA GLY A 28 -9.43 -2.13 30.83
C GLY A 28 -10.35 -3.34 30.83
N ASP A 29 -11.58 -3.13 31.27
CA ASP A 29 -12.56 -4.18 31.45
C ASP A 29 -13.42 -4.42 30.20
N TYR A 30 -13.62 -3.36 29.37
CA TYR A 30 -14.54 -3.36 28.25
C TYR A 30 -13.92 -2.66 27.05
N LEU A 31 -13.86 -3.33 25.91
CA LEU A 31 -13.28 -2.77 24.67
C LEU A 31 -14.37 -2.35 23.70
N VAL A 32 -14.40 -1.06 23.40
CA VAL A 32 -15.25 -0.45 22.38
C VAL A 32 -14.40 -0.16 21.15
N VAL A 33 -14.84 -0.64 19.99
CA VAL A 33 -14.20 -0.38 18.70
C VAL A 33 -15.02 0.59 17.87
N GLY A 34 -14.48 1.76 17.58
CA GLY A 34 -15.04 2.73 16.65
C GLY A 34 -14.59 2.44 15.21
N LEU A 35 -15.54 2.15 14.32
CA LEU A 35 -15.28 1.94 12.90
C LEU A 35 -15.48 3.24 12.12
N ASN A 36 -14.42 3.68 11.42
CA ASN A 36 -14.56 4.78 10.47
C ASN A 36 -15.52 4.45 9.34
N SER A 37 -16.22 5.46 8.85
CA SER A 37 -17.18 5.35 7.76
C SER A 37 -16.52 5.00 6.40
N ASP A 38 -17.34 4.59 5.44
CA ASP A 38 -16.90 4.39 4.06
C ASP A 38 -16.50 5.72 3.40
N ASP A 39 -17.17 6.81 3.78
CA ASP A 39 -16.80 8.15 3.31
C ASP A 39 -15.43 8.58 3.81
N TRP A 40 -15.09 8.29 5.06
CA TRP A 40 -13.75 8.53 5.59
C TRP A 40 -12.69 7.70 4.85
N LEU A 41 -12.95 6.41 4.60
CA LEU A 41 -12.05 5.55 3.83
C LEU A 41 -11.90 6.05 2.38
N THR A 42 -12.98 6.57 1.79
CA THR A 42 -12.94 7.16 0.45
C THR A 42 -12.05 8.41 0.44
N ARG A 43 -12.19 9.32 1.41
CA ARG A 43 -11.29 10.48 1.55
C ARG A 43 -9.84 10.05 1.78
N LYS A 44 -9.61 9.02 2.57
CA LYS A 44 -8.26 8.57 3.00
C LYS A 44 -7.55 7.70 1.96
N LYS A 45 -8.27 6.83 1.23
CA LYS A 45 -7.70 5.77 0.38
C LYS A 45 -8.31 5.70 -1.03
N GLY A 46 -9.24 6.60 -1.37
CA GLY A 46 -9.96 6.61 -2.64
C GLY A 46 -11.23 5.75 -2.65
N ARG A 47 -11.27 4.64 -1.95
CA ARG A 47 -12.47 3.78 -1.75
C ARG A 47 -12.24 2.79 -0.61
N PRO A 48 -13.30 2.27 0.03
CA PRO A 48 -13.18 1.13 0.93
C PRO A 48 -12.87 -0.15 0.12
N PHE A 49 -12.12 -1.07 0.73
CA PHE A 49 -11.99 -2.44 0.22
C PHE A 49 -13.21 -3.28 0.62
N MET A 50 -13.63 -3.19 1.88
CA MET A 50 -14.87 -3.78 2.38
C MET A 50 -15.85 -2.68 2.81
N PRO A 51 -17.15 -2.78 2.44
CA PRO A 51 -18.18 -1.87 2.92
C PRO A 51 -18.26 -1.86 4.45
N TYR A 52 -18.79 -0.78 5.01
CA TYR A 52 -18.93 -0.59 6.46
C TYR A 52 -19.60 -1.78 7.17
N ASP A 53 -20.71 -2.28 6.63
CA ASP A 53 -21.47 -3.36 7.24
C ASP A 53 -20.69 -4.69 7.31
N GLU A 54 -19.89 -4.99 6.28
CA GLU A 54 -19.00 -6.18 6.28
C GLU A 54 -17.88 -6.02 7.33
N ARG A 55 -17.25 -4.85 7.41
CA ARG A 55 -16.23 -4.58 8.42
C ARG A 55 -16.80 -4.66 9.83
N LYS A 56 -17.99 -4.11 10.03
CA LYS A 56 -18.73 -4.17 11.30
C LYS A 56 -19.06 -5.61 11.69
N ALA A 57 -19.59 -6.40 10.76
CA ALA A 57 -19.94 -7.81 11.02
C ALA A 57 -18.70 -8.60 11.45
N ILE A 58 -17.56 -8.44 10.73
CA ILE A 58 -16.32 -9.16 11.07
C ILE A 58 -15.76 -8.73 12.42
N VAL A 59 -15.68 -7.42 12.70
CA VAL A 59 -15.08 -6.92 13.93
C VAL A 59 -15.93 -7.22 15.15
N SER A 60 -17.27 -7.22 15.04
CA SER A 60 -18.17 -7.54 16.14
C SER A 60 -18.10 -9.01 16.59
N GLU A 61 -17.67 -9.93 15.73
CA GLU A 61 -17.51 -11.35 16.06
C GLU A 61 -16.14 -11.68 16.69
N LEU A 62 -15.26 -10.70 16.84
CA LEU A 62 -13.98 -10.93 17.51
C LEU A 62 -14.18 -11.03 19.03
N ALA A 63 -13.82 -12.16 19.62
CA ALA A 63 -13.98 -12.44 21.05
C ALA A 63 -13.35 -11.39 22.00
N VAL A 64 -12.43 -10.57 21.51
CA VAL A 64 -11.76 -9.51 22.26
C VAL A 64 -12.55 -8.19 22.24
N VAL A 65 -13.51 -8.03 21.32
CA VAL A 65 -14.31 -6.81 21.13
C VAL A 65 -15.63 -6.98 21.86
N ASP A 66 -15.94 -6.07 22.75
CA ASP A 66 -17.19 -6.11 23.51
C ASP A 66 -18.31 -5.30 22.82
N GLU A 67 -17.94 -4.24 22.09
CA GLU A 67 -18.93 -3.39 21.41
C GLU A 67 -18.32 -2.64 20.22
N ILE A 68 -19.18 -2.34 19.23
CA ILE A 68 -18.87 -1.45 18.11
C ILE A 68 -19.63 -0.14 18.28
N VAL A 69 -18.93 0.98 18.21
CA VAL A 69 -19.55 2.31 18.12
C VAL A 69 -19.47 2.85 16.70
N THR A 70 -20.63 3.26 16.19
CA THR A 70 -20.73 4.02 14.93
C THR A 70 -20.69 5.50 15.29
N PHE A 71 -19.86 6.28 14.61
CA PHE A 71 -19.64 7.68 14.95
C PHE A 71 -19.50 8.55 13.70
N ASN A 72 -19.69 9.85 13.87
CA ASN A 72 -19.49 10.84 12.81
C ASN A 72 -18.00 11.20 12.72
N ASP A 73 -17.39 10.91 11.57
CA ASP A 73 -15.98 11.18 11.26
C ASP A 73 -15.79 12.18 10.09
N ASN A 74 -16.77 13.04 9.85
CA ASN A 74 -16.72 14.04 8.78
C ASN A 74 -15.62 15.10 9.01
N ASP A 75 -15.22 15.31 10.26
CA ASP A 75 -14.13 16.20 10.67
C ASP A 75 -12.76 15.51 10.71
N ASP A 76 -12.67 14.27 10.19
CA ASP A 76 -11.48 13.41 10.22
C ASP A 76 -10.95 13.06 11.62
N SER A 77 -11.77 13.27 12.67
CA SER A 77 -11.47 12.93 14.06
C SER A 77 -12.28 11.75 14.59
N SER A 78 -11.83 11.19 15.70
CA SER A 78 -12.60 10.20 16.49
C SER A 78 -13.30 10.83 17.70
N CYS A 79 -13.38 12.15 17.76
CA CYS A 79 -13.98 12.87 18.88
C CYS A 79 -15.42 12.45 19.16
N ASP A 80 -16.20 12.18 18.10
CA ASP A 80 -17.57 11.75 18.26
C ASP A 80 -17.67 10.34 18.86
N ALA A 81 -16.77 9.41 18.54
CA ALA A 81 -16.70 8.09 19.17
C ALA A 81 -16.49 8.20 20.69
N ILE A 82 -15.60 9.11 21.12
CA ILE A 82 -15.36 9.39 22.53
C ILE A 82 -16.63 9.96 23.19
N ARG A 83 -17.27 10.97 22.56
CA ARG A 83 -18.51 11.58 23.09
C ARG A 83 -19.62 10.55 23.27
N GLN A 84 -19.87 9.71 22.27
CA GLN A 84 -20.90 8.67 22.34
C GLN A 84 -20.60 7.64 23.43
N THR A 85 -19.34 7.23 23.56
CA THR A 85 -18.92 6.33 24.63
C THR A 85 -19.14 6.95 26.01
N LYS A 86 -18.75 8.21 26.22
CA LYS A 86 -18.99 8.94 27.48
C LYS A 86 -20.48 9.09 27.79
N LEU A 87 -21.31 9.35 26.80
CA LEU A 87 -22.78 9.43 26.98
C LEU A 87 -23.37 8.10 27.45
N LYS A 88 -22.86 6.99 26.93
CA LYS A 88 -23.33 5.65 27.31
C LYS A 88 -22.83 5.22 28.69
N TRP A 89 -21.62 5.61 29.06
CA TRP A 89 -20.98 5.27 30.34
C TRP A 89 -20.49 6.51 31.08
N PRO A 90 -21.40 7.37 31.58
CA PRO A 90 -21.06 8.70 32.11
C PRO A 90 -20.23 8.68 33.40
N ASN A 91 -20.23 7.57 34.14
CA ASN A 91 -19.54 7.43 35.42
C ASN A 91 -18.33 6.50 35.36
N GLU A 92 -17.98 6.04 34.16
CA GLU A 92 -16.87 5.10 33.96
C GLU A 92 -15.60 5.81 33.52
N GLN A 93 -14.45 5.23 33.84
CA GLN A 93 -13.16 5.70 33.34
C GLN A 93 -13.05 5.37 31.86
N ILE A 94 -12.79 6.37 31.04
CA ILE A 94 -12.61 6.21 29.59
C ILE A 94 -11.12 6.27 29.26
N ILE A 95 -10.64 5.27 28.53
CA ILE A 95 -9.27 5.19 28.02
C ILE A 95 -9.34 5.20 26.50
N PHE A 96 -8.73 6.20 25.86
CA PHE A 96 -8.59 6.22 24.41
C PHE A 96 -7.22 5.68 24.03
N ALA A 97 -7.18 4.48 23.46
CA ALA A 97 -5.97 3.74 23.15
C ALA A 97 -5.56 3.96 21.67
N ASN A 98 -4.34 4.39 21.45
CA ASN A 98 -3.80 4.70 20.14
C ASN A 98 -2.64 3.76 19.78
N GLY A 99 -2.69 3.22 18.56
CA GLY A 99 -1.63 2.38 18.00
C GLY A 99 -0.78 3.12 16.95
N GLY A 100 0.30 2.46 16.53
CA GLY A 100 1.15 2.94 15.45
C GLY A 100 1.92 4.22 15.78
N ASP A 101 1.86 5.18 14.86
CA ASP A 101 2.58 6.46 14.86
C ASP A 101 1.80 7.63 15.51
N ARG A 102 0.70 7.34 16.20
CA ARG A 102 -0.09 8.33 16.91
C ARG A 102 0.60 8.76 18.19
N THR A 103 0.60 10.10 18.43
CA THR A 103 1.16 10.74 19.62
C THR A 103 0.20 11.84 20.10
N LYS A 104 0.43 12.36 21.30
CA LYS A 104 -0.36 13.46 21.85
C LYS A 104 -0.35 14.74 20.99
N ASP A 105 0.68 14.90 20.15
CA ASP A 105 0.87 16.11 19.35
C ASP A 105 0.21 16.00 17.96
N ASN A 106 -0.28 14.82 17.57
CA ASN A 106 -0.83 14.58 16.22
C ASN A 106 -2.25 14.00 16.18
N ILE A 107 -2.99 14.05 17.30
CA ILE A 107 -4.39 13.63 17.36
C ILE A 107 -5.30 14.78 17.86
N PRO A 108 -6.44 15.02 17.18
CA PRO A 108 -7.39 16.06 17.59
C PRO A 108 -8.16 15.71 18.87
N GLU A 109 -8.19 14.43 19.26
CA GLU A 109 -8.91 13.92 20.42
C GLU A 109 -8.35 14.42 21.76
N MET A 110 -7.15 15.01 21.78
CA MET A 110 -6.54 15.59 23.00
C MET A 110 -7.32 16.76 23.62
N ILE A 111 -8.45 17.14 23.03
CA ILE A 111 -9.38 18.16 23.61
C ILE A 111 -10.17 17.66 24.83
N PHE A 112 -10.15 16.34 25.11
CA PHE A 112 -10.86 15.75 26.25
C PHE A 112 -9.94 15.65 27.45
N ASP A 113 -10.15 16.50 28.46
CA ASP A 113 -9.33 16.54 29.69
C ASP A 113 -9.64 15.38 30.65
N ASP A 114 -10.81 14.74 30.49
CA ASP A 114 -11.33 13.69 31.35
C ASP A 114 -11.27 12.30 30.72
N VAL A 115 -10.40 12.11 29.72
CA VAL A 115 -10.12 10.85 29.04
C VAL A 115 -8.64 10.51 29.20
N ASP A 116 -8.34 9.30 29.56
CA ASP A 116 -6.98 8.80 29.63
C ASP A 116 -6.49 8.40 28.22
N PHE A 117 -5.37 8.97 27.79
CA PHE A 117 -4.79 8.64 26.47
C PHE A 117 -3.60 7.70 26.63
N VAL A 118 -3.64 6.56 25.93
CA VAL A 118 -2.54 5.59 25.89
C VAL A 118 -2.05 5.45 24.44
N PHE A 119 -0.74 5.57 24.25
CA PHE A 119 -0.09 5.52 22.93
C PHE A 119 0.81 4.30 22.79
N GLY A 120 1.10 3.91 21.54
CA GLY A 120 1.95 2.76 21.23
C GLY A 120 1.32 1.40 21.53
N VAL A 121 -0.01 1.35 21.65
CA VAL A 121 -0.76 0.13 21.91
C VAL A 121 -0.66 -0.83 20.73
N GLY A 122 -0.35 -2.11 20.97
CA GLY A 122 -0.09 -3.10 19.93
C GLY A 122 1.34 -3.07 19.37
N GLY A 123 2.23 -2.25 19.96
CA GLY A 123 3.65 -2.15 19.62
C GLY A 123 3.98 -1.11 18.56
N GLN A 124 5.22 -0.64 18.58
CA GLN A 124 5.72 0.39 17.65
C GLN A 124 6.14 -0.18 16.28
N ASN A 125 6.40 -1.49 16.20
CA ASN A 125 6.80 -2.15 14.97
C ASN A 125 5.56 -2.47 14.12
N LYS A 126 5.37 -1.73 13.05
CA LYS A 126 4.30 -1.96 12.07
C LYS A 126 4.56 -3.27 11.32
N LYS A 127 4.12 -4.40 11.89
CA LYS A 127 4.27 -5.74 11.31
C LYS A 127 3.49 -5.92 10.00
N ASN A 128 2.43 -5.15 9.80
CA ASN A 128 1.56 -5.25 8.62
C ASN A 128 0.79 -3.95 8.38
N SER A 129 0.20 -3.82 7.19
CA SER A 129 -0.63 -2.68 6.81
C SER A 129 -1.69 -3.12 5.82
N SER A 130 -2.92 -2.64 5.98
CA SER A 130 -3.99 -2.87 5.01
C SER A 130 -3.57 -2.46 3.58
N SER A 131 -2.87 -1.33 3.44
CA SER A 131 -2.38 -0.87 2.13
C SER A 131 -1.37 -1.85 1.52
N TRP A 132 -0.42 -2.36 2.32
CA TRP A 132 0.55 -3.35 1.82
C TRP A 132 -0.10 -4.66 1.39
N ILE A 133 -1.10 -5.14 2.15
CA ILE A 133 -1.86 -6.35 1.81
C ILE A 133 -2.60 -6.13 0.49
N LEU A 134 -3.28 -5.00 0.35
CA LEU A 134 -4.03 -4.68 -0.86
C LEU A 134 -3.12 -4.49 -2.08
N ASP A 135 -1.98 -3.82 -1.92
CA ASP A 135 -1.01 -3.65 -3.00
C ASP A 135 -0.44 -4.99 -3.46
N ASN A 136 -0.10 -5.86 -2.51
CA ASN A 136 0.39 -7.20 -2.84
C ASN A 136 -0.71 -8.08 -3.50
N TRP A 137 -1.95 -7.92 -3.09
CA TRP A 137 -3.07 -8.65 -3.67
C TRP A 137 -3.44 -8.16 -5.07
N LYS A 138 -3.42 -6.83 -5.31
CA LYS A 138 -3.76 -6.24 -6.62
C LYS A 138 -2.69 -6.45 -7.67
N THR A 139 -1.43 -6.45 -7.25
CA THR A 139 -0.29 -6.48 -8.16
C THR A 139 0.82 -7.36 -7.57
N GLU A 140 0.70 -8.68 -7.83
CA GLU A 140 1.70 -9.64 -7.36
C GLU A 140 3.10 -9.31 -7.91
N LYS A 141 4.10 -9.36 -7.04
CA LYS A 141 5.50 -9.18 -7.41
C LYS A 141 6.10 -10.50 -7.87
N THR A 142 6.65 -10.51 -9.07
CA THR A 142 7.44 -11.63 -9.58
C THR A 142 8.93 -11.32 -9.37
N THR A 143 9.58 -12.09 -8.50
CA THR A 143 11.02 -11.95 -8.21
C THR A 143 11.88 -12.61 -9.30
N ARG A 144 13.03 -11.99 -9.61
CA ARG A 144 14.06 -12.44 -10.55
C ARG A 144 15.45 -12.17 -9.96
N ASP A 145 16.50 -12.71 -10.55
CA ASP A 145 17.90 -12.50 -10.12
C ASP A 145 18.37 -11.05 -10.20
N TRP A 146 17.68 -10.23 -10.97
CA TRP A 146 17.96 -8.82 -11.15
C TRP A 146 17.11 -7.88 -10.28
N GLY A 147 16.12 -8.40 -9.54
CA GLY A 147 15.18 -7.65 -8.73
C GLY A 147 13.77 -8.21 -8.85
N TRP A 148 12.80 -7.39 -9.19
CA TRP A 148 11.40 -7.84 -9.33
C TRP A 148 10.61 -6.98 -10.31
N TYR A 149 9.48 -7.51 -10.77
CA TYR A 149 8.49 -6.76 -11.51
C TYR A 149 7.07 -7.06 -11.03
N ARG A 150 6.14 -6.19 -11.36
CA ARG A 150 4.70 -6.43 -11.22
C ARG A 150 3.95 -5.88 -12.42
N VAL A 151 2.85 -6.55 -12.78
CA VAL A 151 1.94 -6.10 -13.81
C VAL A 151 0.94 -5.15 -13.17
N LEU A 152 0.93 -3.88 -13.58
CA LEU A 152 0.03 -2.85 -13.07
C LEU A 152 -1.31 -2.88 -13.81
N ASP A 153 -1.28 -3.12 -15.13
CA ASP A 153 -2.45 -3.27 -15.98
C ASP A 153 -2.14 -4.20 -17.14
N HIS A 154 -3.11 -5.01 -17.54
CA HIS A 154 -3.01 -5.89 -18.68
C HIS A 154 -4.36 -5.98 -19.39
N GLN A 155 -4.42 -5.44 -20.60
CA GLN A 155 -5.61 -5.36 -21.45
C GLN A 155 -5.35 -6.12 -22.77
N PRO A 156 -5.47 -7.45 -22.79
CA PRO A 156 -5.15 -8.26 -23.98
C PRO A 156 -5.95 -7.84 -25.21
N GLN A 157 -7.24 -7.52 -25.04
CA GLN A 157 -8.13 -7.03 -26.10
C GLN A 157 -7.69 -5.68 -26.68
N ASN A 158 -7.03 -4.84 -25.88
CA ASN A 158 -6.49 -3.52 -26.28
C ASN A 158 -5.01 -3.60 -26.65
N LYS A 159 -4.43 -4.79 -26.56
CA LYS A 159 -3.04 -5.09 -26.95
C LYS A 159 -2.01 -4.22 -26.25
N PHE A 160 -2.20 -3.96 -24.95
CA PHE A 160 -1.20 -3.31 -24.12
C PHE A 160 -1.06 -3.96 -22.73
N LYS A 161 0.11 -3.76 -22.13
CA LYS A 161 0.44 -4.18 -20.78
C LYS A 161 1.31 -3.11 -20.13
N VAL A 162 1.07 -2.82 -18.85
CA VAL A 162 1.88 -1.90 -18.06
C VAL A 162 2.54 -2.66 -16.93
N LYS A 163 3.86 -2.52 -16.79
CA LYS A 163 4.65 -3.14 -15.72
C LYS A 163 5.44 -2.08 -14.95
N GLU A 164 5.65 -2.32 -13.68
CA GLU A 164 6.74 -1.72 -12.92
C GLU A 164 7.87 -2.74 -12.81
N LEU A 165 9.07 -2.32 -13.19
CA LEU A 165 10.30 -3.10 -13.06
C LEU A 165 11.19 -2.41 -12.03
N VAL A 166 11.75 -3.18 -11.10
CA VAL A 166 12.66 -2.67 -10.08
C VAL A 166 13.97 -3.44 -10.13
N ILE A 167 15.04 -2.76 -10.53
CA ILE A 167 16.35 -3.35 -10.72
C ILE A 167 17.21 -3.06 -9.51
N GLU A 168 17.75 -4.10 -8.88
CA GLU A 168 18.65 -4.01 -7.75
C GLU A 168 19.98 -3.34 -8.12
N PRO A 169 20.70 -2.77 -7.14
CA PRO A 169 22.02 -2.17 -7.36
C PRO A 169 22.96 -3.12 -8.10
N GLY A 170 23.60 -2.63 -9.17
CA GLY A 170 24.57 -3.37 -9.98
C GLY A 170 23.98 -4.50 -10.84
N LYS A 171 22.67 -4.68 -10.87
CA LYS A 171 22.00 -5.73 -11.64
C LYS A 171 21.49 -5.24 -13.00
N SER A 172 21.12 -6.21 -13.86
CA SER A 172 20.64 -5.95 -15.22
C SER A 172 19.52 -6.90 -15.60
N LEU A 173 18.59 -6.45 -16.42
CA LEU A 173 17.70 -7.31 -17.18
C LEU A 173 18.51 -8.13 -18.20
N SER A 174 17.89 -9.17 -18.76
CA SER A 174 18.44 -9.88 -19.93
C SER A 174 18.57 -8.94 -21.13
N ASP A 175 19.54 -9.18 -22.00
CA ASP A 175 19.55 -8.60 -23.33
C ASP A 175 18.51 -9.33 -24.19
N GLN A 176 17.49 -8.61 -24.67
CA GLN A 176 16.30 -9.20 -25.24
C GLN A 176 15.72 -8.37 -26.39
N ARG A 177 14.91 -9.00 -27.26
CA ARG A 177 14.08 -8.33 -28.27
C ARG A 177 12.72 -8.96 -28.40
N HIS A 178 11.79 -8.23 -29.00
CA HIS A 178 10.39 -8.63 -29.22
C HIS A 178 10.00 -8.43 -30.68
N PHE A 179 9.15 -9.33 -31.18
CA PHE A 179 8.71 -9.32 -32.59
C PHE A 179 7.27 -8.84 -32.79
N LYS A 180 6.48 -8.77 -31.72
CA LYS A 180 5.05 -8.44 -31.77
C LYS A 180 4.69 -7.21 -30.97
N ARG A 181 5.62 -6.70 -30.14
CA ARG A 181 5.39 -5.51 -29.33
C ARG A 181 6.55 -4.54 -29.37
N SER A 182 6.21 -3.28 -29.18
CA SER A 182 7.11 -2.19 -28.81
C SER A 182 6.99 -1.90 -27.32
N GLU A 183 7.95 -1.22 -26.77
CA GLU A 183 7.95 -0.83 -25.36
C GLU A 183 8.27 0.65 -25.23
N HIS A 184 7.61 1.30 -24.26
CA HIS A 184 7.98 2.65 -23.82
C HIS A 184 8.41 2.57 -22.36
N TRP A 185 9.63 3.02 -22.08
CA TRP A 185 10.21 3.01 -20.74
C TRP A 185 10.30 4.40 -20.16
N TYR A 186 9.86 4.56 -18.93
CA TYR A 186 9.94 5.79 -18.17
C TYR A 186 10.56 5.50 -16.81
N VAL A 187 11.70 6.15 -16.48
CA VAL A 187 12.39 5.94 -15.20
C VAL A 187 11.70 6.75 -14.11
N LEU A 188 11.13 6.06 -13.11
CA LEU A 188 10.43 6.66 -11.98
C LEU A 188 11.39 7.07 -10.85
N LYS A 189 12.47 6.28 -10.67
CA LYS A 189 13.46 6.49 -9.61
C LYS A 189 14.82 5.95 -10.03
N GLY A 190 15.88 6.63 -9.60
CA GLY A 190 17.26 6.24 -9.90
C GLY A 190 17.67 6.56 -11.33
N THR A 191 18.73 5.90 -11.79
CA THR A 191 19.27 6.00 -13.15
C THR A 191 19.29 4.62 -13.77
N VAL A 192 18.98 4.52 -15.05
CA VAL A 192 19.04 3.29 -15.84
C VAL A 192 20.03 3.49 -16.98
N ARG A 193 21.05 2.62 -17.08
CA ARG A 193 21.87 2.48 -18.26
C ARG A 193 21.16 1.57 -19.25
N MET A 194 20.77 2.13 -20.37
CA MET A 194 20.08 1.42 -21.45
C MET A 194 21.01 1.18 -22.60
N ALA A 195 21.14 -0.07 -23.02
CA ALA A 195 21.86 -0.47 -24.23
C ALA A 195 20.85 -0.98 -25.25
N THR A 196 20.94 -0.52 -26.50
CA THR A 196 20.10 -0.97 -27.61
C THR A 196 20.92 -1.30 -28.84
N GLU A 197 20.40 -2.22 -29.66
CA GLU A 197 20.96 -2.54 -30.98
C GLU A 197 19.82 -2.77 -31.98
N TYR A 198 19.88 -2.05 -33.09
CA TYR A 198 18.95 -2.21 -34.21
C TYR A 198 19.72 -2.11 -35.53
N GLU A 199 19.56 -3.07 -36.41
CA GLU A 199 20.25 -3.13 -37.72
C GLU A 199 21.78 -2.93 -37.63
N GLY A 200 22.41 -3.52 -36.59
CA GLY A 200 23.87 -3.41 -36.36
C GLY A 200 24.32 -2.08 -35.78
N ARG A 201 23.42 -1.15 -35.46
CA ARG A 201 23.73 0.09 -34.77
C ARG A 201 23.54 -0.07 -33.28
N HIS A 202 24.60 0.13 -32.53
CA HIS A 202 24.60 0.08 -31.06
C HIS A 202 24.45 1.48 -30.49
N GLU A 203 23.57 1.65 -29.52
CA GLU A 203 23.46 2.87 -28.73
C GLU A 203 23.49 2.53 -27.24
N GLU A 204 24.09 3.40 -26.46
CA GLU A 204 24.07 3.36 -25.01
C GLU A 204 23.66 4.74 -24.48
N ARG A 205 22.70 4.74 -23.54
CA ARG A 205 22.17 5.96 -22.94
C ARG A 205 21.96 5.78 -21.45
N TYR A 206 22.03 6.88 -20.71
CA TYR A 206 21.60 6.96 -19.33
C TYR A 206 20.26 7.68 -19.27
N LEU A 207 19.29 7.05 -18.65
CA LEU A 207 17.94 7.58 -18.43
C LEU A 207 17.81 7.88 -16.94
N ASP A 208 17.66 9.15 -16.60
CA ASP A 208 17.48 9.60 -15.23
C ASP A 208 15.99 9.66 -14.86
N ALA A 209 15.72 9.57 -13.58
CA ALA A 209 14.36 9.67 -13.05
C ALA A 209 13.67 10.95 -13.52
N LEU A 210 12.39 10.81 -13.88
CA LEU A 210 11.51 11.88 -14.34
C LEU A 210 11.99 12.63 -15.60
N SER A 211 12.99 12.06 -16.30
CA SER A 211 13.41 12.55 -17.60
C SER A 211 12.46 12.08 -18.71
N ARG A 212 12.80 12.41 -19.96
CA ARG A 212 12.04 11.94 -21.12
C ARG A 212 12.07 10.42 -21.23
N GLY A 213 10.92 9.79 -21.48
CA GLY A 213 10.84 8.35 -21.74
C GLY A 213 11.58 7.93 -23.03
N TYR A 214 11.76 6.64 -23.19
CA TYR A 214 12.46 6.04 -24.32
C TYR A 214 11.62 4.96 -25.00
N ASP A 215 11.47 5.07 -26.34
CA ASP A 215 10.74 4.12 -27.16
C ASP A 215 11.67 3.03 -27.69
N ILE A 216 11.25 1.77 -27.53
CA ILE A 216 11.92 0.57 -28.03
C ILE A 216 11.01 -0.05 -29.08
N SER A 217 11.39 0.05 -30.33
CA SER A 217 10.63 -0.50 -31.45
C SER A 217 10.75 -2.03 -31.53
N VAL A 218 9.76 -2.66 -32.16
CA VAL A 218 9.80 -4.08 -32.53
C VAL A 218 11.15 -4.44 -33.15
N GLY A 219 11.72 -5.58 -32.78
CA GLY A 219 12.97 -6.12 -33.31
C GLY A 219 14.25 -5.51 -32.70
N THR A 220 14.13 -4.46 -31.88
CA THR A 220 15.29 -3.83 -31.23
C THR A 220 15.78 -4.67 -30.05
N TRP A 221 17.05 -5.08 -30.08
CA TRP A 221 17.73 -5.62 -28.90
C TRP A 221 17.87 -4.54 -27.84
N HIS A 222 17.56 -4.88 -26.61
CA HIS A 222 17.61 -3.91 -25.53
C HIS A 222 17.90 -4.56 -24.19
N LYS A 223 18.63 -3.81 -23.35
CA LYS A 223 19.02 -4.20 -22.00
C LYS A 223 19.02 -3.01 -21.08
N ALA A 224 18.33 -3.13 -19.94
CA ALA A 224 18.43 -2.17 -18.84
C ALA A 224 19.39 -2.67 -17.77
N SER A 225 20.22 -1.78 -17.27
CA SER A 225 21.14 -2.03 -16.16
C SER A 225 21.01 -0.92 -15.12
N ASN A 226 21.10 -1.27 -13.85
CA ASN A 226 21.19 -0.31 -12.77
C ASN A 226 22.69 -0.01 -12.50
N PRO A 227 23.18 1.20 -12.82
CA PRO A 227 24.59 1.55 -12.61
C PRO A 227 24.93 1.86 -11.15
N SER A 228 23.94 2.13 -10.31
CA SER A 228 24.12 2.39 -8.87
C SER A 228 24.58 1.14 -8.14
N GLN A 229 25.42 1.32 -7.11
CA GLN A 229 25.82 0.24 -6.22
C GLN A 229 25.01 0.18 -4.92
N THR A 230 24.15 1.17 -4.68
CA THR A 230 23.43 1.34 -3.42
C THR A 230 21.93 1.57 -3.57
N GLU A 231 21.49 2.12 -4.70
CA GLU A 231 20.08 2.49 -4.90
C GLU A 231 19.42 1.64 -5.98
N TYR A 232 18.13 1.37 -5.79
CA TYR A 232 17.29 0.70 -6.77
C TYR A 232 16.90 1.64 -7.92
N SER A 233 16.82 1.08 -9.13
CA SER A 233 16.23 1.78 -10.29
C SER A 233 14.82 1.26 -10.55
N HIS A 234 13.85 2.17 -10.70
CA HIS A 234 12.46 1.85 -11.00
C HIS A 234 12.09 2.32 -12.39
N ILE A 235 11.53 1.44 -13.20
CA ILE A 235 11.06 1.70 -14.57
C ILE A 235 9.56 1.43 -14.64
N LEU A 236 8.80 2.35 -15.22
CA LEU A 236 7.48 2.08 -15.75
C LEU A 236 7.65 1.66 -17.20
N GLU A 237 7.23 0.42 -17.52
CA GLU A 237 7.26 -0.16 -18.85
C GLU A 237 5.82 -0.23 -19.39
N VAL A 238 5.59 0.38 -20.55
CA VAL A 238 4.34 0.23 -21.30
C VAL A 238 4.64 -0.58 -22.55
N GLN A 239 4.08 -1.79 -22.62
CA GLN A 239 4.14 -2.66 -23.79
C GLN A 239 2.90 -2.46 -24.67
N TYR A 240 3.07 -2.34 -25.96
CA TYR A 240 1.97 -2.17 -26.93
C TYR A 240 2.32 -2.76 -28.28
N GLY A 241 1.33 -3.24 -29.01
CA GLY A 241 1.56 -3.84 -30.33
C GLY A 241 0.58 -4.95 -30.68
N GLU A 242 1.02 -5.89 -31.49
CA GLU A 242 0.18 -7.02 -31.93
C GLU A 242 -0.20 -7.94 -30.77
N ALA A 243 0.78 -8.28 -29.90
CA ALA A 243 0.57 -9.10 -28.72
C ALA A 243 1.60 -8.79 -27.63
N CYS A 244 1.13 -8.60 -26.39
CA CYS A 244 1.98 -8.36 -25.20
C CYS A 244 2.06 -9.65 -24.34
N VAL A 245 2.58 -10.74 -24.93
CA VAL A 245 2.71 -12.05 -24.29
C VAL A 245 4.16 -12.35 -23.91
N GLU A 246 4.37 -13.20 -22.91
CA GLU A 246 5.72 -13.50 -22.42
C GLU A 246 6.54 -14.37 -23.39
N GLU A 247 5.86 -15.13 -24.26
CA GLU A 247 6.49 -15.96 -25.30
C GLU A 247 7.11 -15.14 -26.44
N ASP A 248 6.70 -13.86 -26.59
CA ASP A 248 7.28 -12.94 -27.58
C ASP A 248 8.59 -12.34 -27.05
N ILE A 249 9.57 -13.19 -26.82
CA ILE A 249 10.89 -12.78 -26.34
C ILE A 249 12.00 -13.67 -26.88
N GLU A 250 13.03 -13.06 -27.41
CA GLU A 250 14.32 -13.69 -27.71
C GLU A 250 15.39 -13.09 -26.79
N ARG A 251 16.28 -13.92 -26.27
CA ARG A 251 17.36 -13.51 -25.35
C ARG A 251 18.71 -13.95 -25.88
N ARG A 252 19.74 -13.16 -25.58
CA ARG A 252 21.14 -13.49 -25.87
C ARG A 252 22.05 -13.23 -24.68
#